data_6416712c447ebb6acb0c0a39ad3711df
#
_entry.id   6416712c447ebb6acb0c0a39ad3711df
#
_cell.length_a   1.000
_cell.length_b   1.000
_cell.length_c   1.000
_cell.angle_alpha   90.00
_cell.angle_beta   90.00
_cell.angle_gamma   90.00
#
_symmetry.space_group_name_H-M   'P 1'
#
loop_
_entity.id
_entity.type
_entity.pdbx_description
1 polymer ?
#
loop_
_entity_poly.entity_id
_entity_poly.type
_entity_poly.pdbx_seq_one_letter_code
_entity_poly.pdbx_strand_id
1 'polypeptide(L)'
;DEICKKHNLRYVMAGGTLIGVLRNEGFIPWDDDVDIYMPKSDWDKFVEICKTEMPPNRAIHCSDVDRTYTNGFPRYASTDSCSIHKHQIIGEDKAGEIIDVLTLDPIPDDDREYEKYRTHMMIYTDLLNISMVVGARWEISAFQYLYWLLRYKFFGKDRTLKKLEKIMFSYKEEECSRYAMRWGGCPFLFDKDMMFPVKYMDFEGTKVMVPNRTSDYLIWHYGDEWSYIPPHGERESHESVYVPGATYQEIRDEYLPRIDKGRIRRQMTFRKFYCLIQTRKDHKLDMRRNRIKAGVIAKDLEARVMKSEKNVETLLAEGRYDVLNELFEDYYKTQLSVEFIGREDYKGIRPFYHPTLIAVEDSVFQIAMLTLIYTERVSKAYRLYEVRKKLDHLTQEMEQTVEDIRRFRKAACHYEFREMKEAEEIVDDLLRKYPDAPGFLKFKCRFVMARVQDPWNASEAEGFLAHALRIFPHDGYFIKYKGDLLWKKGLQDEALEHFAEARECTSNGIVHLELDKFLKDKKSQAVK
;
A
#
# COMPACT_ATOMS: atom_id res chain seq x y z
N ASP A 1 3.75 -19.16 11.41
CA ASP A 1 3.74 -18.47 12.70
C ASP A 1 4.49 -19.29 13.76
N GLU A 2 4.13 -20.58 14.02
CA GLU A 2 4.76 -21.42 15.05
C GLU A 2 6.29 -21.52 14.92
N ILE A 3 6.81 -21.81 13.71
CA ILE A 3 8.24 -21.87 13.44
C ILE A 3 8.88 -20.50 13.72
N CYS A 4 8.26 -19.42 13.27
CA CYS A 4 8.77 -18.07 13.49
C CYS A 4 8.84 -17.72 14.99
N LYS A 5 7.81 -18.03 15.77
CA LYS A 5 7.80 -17.84 17.22
C LYS A 5 8.86 -18.69 17.91
N LYS A 6 8.96 -19.98 17.56
CA LYS A 6 9.91 -20.92 18.16
C LYS A 6 11.37 -20.49 17.96
N HIS A 7 11.68 -19.94 16.79
CA HIS A 7 13.05 -19.56 16.40
C HIS A 7 13.30 -18.05 16.41
N ASN A 8 12.37 -17.27 16.97
CA ASN A 8 12.46 -15.80 17.08
C ASN A 8 12.73 -15.13 15.73
N LEU A 9 12.03 -15.59 14.68
CA LEU A 9 12.08 -15.00 13.34
C LEU A 9 11.02 -13.92 13.21
N ARG A 10 11.38 -12.81 12.59
CA ARG A 10 10.49 -11.68 12.38
C ARG A 10 9.77 -11.83 11.03
N TYR A 11 8.49 -11.59 11.03
CA TYR A 11 7.70 -11.30 9.84
C TYR A 11 6.66 -10.23 10.17
N VAL A 12 6.01 -9.66 9.19
CA VAL A 12 4.83 -8.81 9.40
C VAL A 12 3.81 -9.08 8.31
N MET A 13 2.53 -9.06 8.67
CA MET A 13 1.45 -9.11 7.68
C MET A 13 1.55 -7.91 6.74
N ALA A 14 1.25 -8.11 5.47
CA ALA A 14 1.45 -7.12 4.42
C ALA A 14 0.21 -7.03 3.50
N GLY A 15 0.24 -6.09 2.58
CA GLY A 15 -0.75 -6.00 1.51
C GLY A 15 -2.20 -5.97 1.97
N GLY A 16 -3.06 -6.60 1.22
CA GLY A 16 -4.48 -6.80 1.54
C GLY A 16 -4.69 -7.57 2.84
N THR A 17 -3.82 -8.54 3.13
CA THR A 17 -3.88 -9.33 4.37
C THR A 17 -3.80 -8.43 5.61
N LEU A 18 -2.94 -7.39 5.61
CA LEU A 18 -2.87 -6.45 6.74
C LEU A 18 -4.14 -5.58 6.85
N ILE A 19 -4.76 -5.21 5.73
CA ILE A 19 -6.09 -4.57 5.77
C ILE A 19 -7.08 -5.49 6.47
N GLY A 20 -7.07 -6.79 6.14
CA GLY A 20 -7.90 -7.80 6.76
C GLY A 20 -7.69 -7.88 8.28
N VAL A 21 -6.43 -7.87 8.75
CA VAL A 21 -6.12 -7.83 10.20
C VAL A 21 -6.80 -6.66 10.89
N LEU A 22 -6.71 -5.45 10.33
CA LEU A 22 -7.25 -4.26 10.98
C LEU A 22 -8.76 -4.09 10.80
N ARG A 23 -9.27 -4.45 9.63
CA ARG A 23 -10.66 -4.18 9.25
C ARG A 23 -11.61 -5.32 9.60
N ASN A 24 -11.11 -6.56 9.60
CA ASN A 24 -11.92 -7.77 9.73
C ASN A 24 -11.52 -8.64 10.93
N GLU A 25 -10.34 -8.41 11.55
CA GLU A 25 -9.66 -9.33 12.47
C GLU A 25 -9.49 -10.74 11.87
N GLY A 26 -9.43 -10.80 10.55
CA GLY A 26 -9.37 -12.00 9.74
C GLY A 26 -9.16 -11.65 8.29
N PHE A 27 -9.45 -12.58 7.41
CA PHE A 27 -9.35 -12.35 5.98
C PHE A 27 -10.34 -11.30 5.49
N ILE A 28 -9.98 -10.59 4.45
CA ILE A 28 -10.93 -9.87 3.63
C ILE A 28 -11.80 -10.94 2.93
N PRO A 29 -13.16 -10.88 3.02
CA PRO A 29 -14.03 -11.98 2.56
C PRO A 29 -13.92 -12.38 1.09
N TRP A 30 -13.27 -11.57 0.27
CA TRP A 30 -13.05 -11.83 -1.16
C TRP A 30 -11.57 -11.89 -1.56
N ASP A 31 -10.65 -11.87 -0.56
CA ASP A 31 -9.21 -12.01 -0.76
C ASP A 31 -8.84 -13.50 -0.86
N ASP A 32 -7.93 -13.83 -1.73
CA ASP A 32 -7.57 -15.21 -2.08
C ASP A 32 -6.07 -15.50 -1.90
N ASP A 33 -5.34 -14.57 -1.27
CA ASP A 33 -3.93 -14.74 -0.96
C ASP A 33 -3.56 -14.26 0.45
N VAL A 34 -2.34 -14.56 0.86
CA VAL A 34 -1.75 -14.12 2.12
C VAL A 34 -0.37 -13.54 1.83
N ASP A 35 -0.22 -12.27 2.15
CA ASP A 35 1.05 -11.58 2.01
C ASP A 35 1.74 -11.36 3.35
N ILE A 36 3.03 -11.68 3.42
CA ILE A 36 3.89 -11.30 4.54
C ILE A 36 5.18 -10.65 4.04
N TYR A 37 5.68 -9.70 4.81
CA TYR A 37 7.06 -9.25 4.68
C TYR A 37 7.95 -9.97 5.69
N MET A 38 9.15 -10.38 5.24
CA MET A 38 10.13 -11.01 6.11
C MET A 38 11.53 -10.46 5.79
N PRO A 39 12.32 -10.02 6.78
CA PRO A 39 13.72 -9.66 6.54
C PRO A 39 14.47 -10.80 5.86
N LYS A 40 15.30 -10.48 4.86
CA LYS A 40 16.04 -11.50 4.11
C LYS A 40 16.88 -12.40 5.03
N SER A 41 17.47 -11.82 6.09
CA SER A 41 18.22 -12.57 7.08
C SER A 41 17.38 -13.60 7.86
N ASP A 42 16.12 -13.27 8.14
CA ASP A 42 15.19 -14.19 8.83
C ASP A 42 14.60 -15.22 7.85
N TRP A 43 14.36 -14.83 6.60
CA TRP A 43 13.98 -15.76 5.53
C TRP A 43 15.04 -16.84 5.31
N ASP A 44 16.32 -16.48 5.24
CA ASP A 44 17.40 -17.44 5.03
C ASP A 44 17.47 -18.46 6.18
N LYS A 45 17.30 -18.00 7.43
CA LYS A 45 17.19 -18.88 8.59
C LYS A 45 15.94 -19.77 8.52
N PHE A 46 14.79 -19.21 8.13
CA PHE A 46 13.55 -19.95 7.98
C PHE A 46 13.71 -21.11 6.98
N VAL A 47 14.30 -20.84 5.82
CA VAL A 47 14.57 -21.88 4.80
C VAL A 47 15.47 -22.99 5.37
N GLU A 48 16.48 -22.63 6.13
CA GLU A 48 17.40 -23.62 6.72
C GLU A 48 16.72 -24.48 7.79
N ILE A 49 15.91 -23.88 8.67
CA ILE A 49 15.11 -24.57 9.68
C ILE A 49 14.09 -25.52 9.03
N CYS A 50 13.46 -25.08 7.97
CA CYS A 50 12.48 -25.88 7.25
C CYS A 50 13.04 -27.13 6.58
N LYS A 51 14.35 -27.28 6.47
CA LYS A 51 14.95 -28.56 6.01
C LYS A 51 14.69 -29.71 7.00
N THR A 52 14.50 -29.40 8.26
CA THR A 52 14.29 -30.38 9.33
C THR A 52 12.94 -30.28 10.02
N GLU A 53 12.32 -29.11 10.00
CA GLU A 53 11.07 -28.85 10.76
C GLU A 53 9.86 -28.55 9.84
N MET A 54 9.97 -28.75 8.52
CA MET A 54 8.86 -28.55 7.60
C MET A 54 7.72 -29.55 7.88
N PRO A 55 6.48 -29.10 8.05
CA PRO A 55 5.34 -29.98 8.08
C PRO A 55 5.22 -30.79 6.77
N PRO A 56 4.74 -32.06 6.81
CA PRO A 56 4.77 -32.97 5.66
C PRO A 56 3.94 -32.50 4.47
N ASN A 57 2.92 -31.67 4.70
CA ASN A 57 2.02 -31.17 3.67
C ASN A 57 2.34 -29.70 3.29
N ARG A 58 3.58 -29.28 3.48
CA ARG A 58 4.04 -27.92 3.13
C ARG A 58 5.30 -27.96 2.27
N ALA A 59 5.50 -26.91 1.51
CA ALA A 59 6.68 -26.75 0.66
C ALA A 59 7.10 -25.28 0.59
N ILE A 60 8.41 -25.06 0.40
CA ILE A 60 8.97 -23.75 0.06
C ILE A 60 9.26 -23.73 -1.43
N HIS A 61 8.79 -22.68 -2.09
CA HIS A 61 9.10 -22.38 -3.48
C HIS A 61 9.88 -21.06 -3.54
N CYS A 62 11.14 -21.13 -3.88
CA CYS A 62 11.99 -19.96 -4.10
C CYS A 62 13.15 -20.31 -5.02
N SER A 63 13.72 -19.29 -5.65
CA SER A 63 14.85 -19.45 -6.56
C SER A 63 16.13 -19.94 -5.89
N ASP A 64 16.25 -19.80 -4.57
CA ASP A 64 17.40 -20.25 -3.80
C ASP A 64 17.37 -21.79 -3.60
N VAL A 65 16.17 -22.35 -3.47
CA VAL A 65 15.94 -23.79 -3.31
C VAL A 65 15.81 -24.48 -4.67
N ASP A 66 15.07 -23.88 -5.59
CA ASP A 66 14.82 -24.41 -6.92
C ASP A 66 15.05 -23.34 -7.99
N ARG A 67 16.11 -23.45 -8.77
CA ARG A 67 16.46 -22.50 -9.84
C ARG A 67 15.52 -22.54 -11.05
N THR A 68 14.61 -23.52 -11.11
CA THR A 68 13.52 -23.53 -12.11
C THR A 68 12.35 -22.62 -11.69
N TYR A 69 12.26 -22.29 -10.41
CA TYR A 69 11.27 -21.36 -9.91
C TYR A 69 11.46 -19.96 -10.52
N THR A 70 10.41 -19.41 -11.09
CA THR A 70 10.48 -18.20 -11.91
C THR A 70 9.83 -16.98 -11.26
N ASN A 71 9.10 -17.16 -10.17
CA ASN A 71 8.50 -16.05 -9.48
C ASN A 71 9.56 -15.17 -8.77
N GLY A 72 9.32 -13.87 -8.70
CA GLY A 72 10.28 -12.90 -8.18
C GLY A 72 10.44 -12.92 -6.66
N PHE A 73 9.53 -13.58 -5.95
CA PHE A 73 9.51 -13.70 -4.49
C PHE A 73 9.19 -15.14 -4.04
N PRO A 74 9.66 -15.52 -2.86
CA PRO A 74 9.39 -16.84 -2.28
C PRO A 74 7.92 -17.07 -1.95
N ARG A 75 7.55 -18.37 -1.84
CA ARG A 75 6.25 -18.84 -1.41
C ARG A 75 6.37 -19.97 -0.40
N TYR A 76 5.52 -19.93 0.60
CA TYR A 76 5.25 -21.05 1.48
C TYR A 76 3.89 -21.62 1.09
N ALA A 77 3.84 -22.86 0.63
CA ALA A 77 2.68 -23.43 -0.03
C ALA A 77 2.17 -24.72 0.64
N SER A 78 0.86 -24.93 0.56
CA SER A 78 0.25 -26.24 0.79
C SER A 78 0.56 -27.20 -0.37
N THR A 79 0.70 -28.49 -0.07
CA THR A 79 0.87 -29.55 -1.10
C THR A 79 -0.40 -30.38 -1.28
N ASP A 80 -1.42 -30.17 -0.47
CA ASP A 80 -2.69 -30.92 -0.44
C ASP A 80 -3.83 -30.19 -1.15
N SER A 81 -3.56 -29.02 -1.70
CA SER A 81 -4.52 -28.26 -2.49
C SER A 81 -3.86 -27.79 -3.79
N CYS A 82 -4.67 -27.43 -4.76
CA CYS A 82 -4.20 -26.80 -5.98
C CYS A 82 -4.87 -25.43 -6.17
N SER A 83 -4.05 -24.37 -6.16
CA SER A 83 -4.43 -23.02 -6.54
C SER A 83 -3.52 -22.56 -7.68
N ILE A 84 -4.09 -22.15 -8.81
CA ILE A 84 -3.35 -21.69 -9.98
C ILE A 84 -3.70 -20.24 -10.22
N HIS A 85 -2.74 -19.35 -9.98
CA HIS A 85 -2.89 -17.93 -10.25
C HIS A 85 -2.80 -17.63 -11.76
N LYS A 86 -3.44 -16.53 -12.19
CA LYS A 86 -3.51 -16.08 -13.60
C LYS A 86 -2.15 -16.05 -14.30
N HIS A 87 -1.06 -15.83 -13.56
CA HIS A 87 0.30 -15.74 -14.10
C HIS A 87 1.08 -17.04 -14.12
N GLN A 88 0.56 -18.12 -13.52
CA GLN A 88 1.26 -19.39 -13.35
C GLN A 88 1.03 -20.40 -14.47
N ILE A 89 0.09 -20.16 -15.37
CA ILE A 89 -0.34 -21.13 -16.42
C ILE A 89 0.80 -21.60 -17.33
N ILE A 90 1.89 -20.86 -17.40
CA ILE A 90 3.05 -21.16 -18.27
C ILE A 90 4.28 -21.55 -17.46
N GLY A 91 4.28 -21.33 -16.16
CA GLY A 91 5.36 -21.70 -15.24
C GLY A 91 5.33 -23.19 -14.92
N GLU A 92 6.48 -23.73 -14.54
CA GLU A 92 6.60 -25.04 -13.89
C GLU A 92 6.46 -24.92 -12.38
N ASP A 93 5.95 -23.76 -11.92
CA ASP A 93 5.81 -23.44 -10.52
C ASP A 93 4.75 -24.32 -9.90
N LYS A 94 5.10 -24.95 -8.82
CA LYS A 94 4.18 -25.75 -8.01
C LYS A 94 3.16 -24.80 -7.37
N ALA A 95 1.91 -25.19 -7.39
CA ALA A 95 0.81 -24.40 -6.92
C ALA A 95 0.00 -25.15 -5.87
N GLY A 96 -0.36 -24.46 -4.82
CA GLY A 96 -1.25 -24.87 -3.75
C GLY A 96 -1.75 -23.60 -3.12
N GLU A 97 -2.49 -23.66 -2.03
CA GLU A 97 -2.73 -22.48 -1.21
C GLU A 97 -1.40 -21.91 -0.73
N ILE A 98 -1.19 -20.63 -0.92
CA ILE A 98 0.10 -19.98 -0.74
C ILE A 98 0.08 -18.86 0.28
N ILE A 99 1.24 -18.68 0.91
CA ILE A 99 1.63 -17.44 1.56
C ILE A 99 2.75 -16.85 0.72
N ASP A 100 2.52 -15.67 0.16
CA ASP A 100 3.54 -14.93 -0.55
C ASP A 100 4.50 -14.27 0.46
N VAL A 101 5.77 -14.65 0.38
CA VAL A 101 6.81 -14.14 1.28
C VAL A 101 7.65 -13.10 0.56
N LEU A 102 7.31 -11.85 0.79
CA LEU A 102 7.99 -10.72 0.18
C LEU A 102 9.20 -10.34 1.03
N THR A 103 10.40 -10.71 0.59
CA THR A 103 11.62 -10.46 1.36
C THR A 103 11.96 -8.98 1.42
N LEU A 104 12.34 -8.52 2.61
CA LEU A 104 12.86 -7.18 2.87
C LEU A 104 14.38 -7.23 2.85
N ASP A 105 14.97 -6.65 1.81
CA ASP A 105 16.41 -6.54 1.65
C ASP A 105 16.90 -5.25 2.30
N PRO A 106 17.93 -5.28 3.17
CA PRO A 106 18.55 -4.05 3.65
C PRO A 106 19.24 -3.33 2.49
N ILE A 107 19.03 -2.03 2.39
CA ILE A 107 19.54 -1.23 1.27
C ILE A 107 20.40 -0.07 1.79
N PRO A 108 21.44 0.33 1.03
CA PRO A 108 22.31 1.43 1.42
C PRO A 108 21.55 2.75 1.46
N ASP A 109 21.94 3.62 2.38
CA ASP A 109 21.40 4.97 2.51
C ASP A 109 22.01 5.93 1.47
N ASP A 110 23.20 5.60 0.93
CA ASP A 110 23.82 6.34 -0.16
C ASP A 110 23.08 6.14 -1.49
N ASP A 111 22.70 7.24 -2.13
CA ASP A 111 21.89 7.22 -3.35
C ASP A 111 22.57 6.51 -4.53
N ARG A 112 23.92 6.55 -4.64
CA ARG A 112 24.65 5.87 -5.74
C ARG A 112 24.70 4.38 -5.52
N GLU A 113 24.93 3.96 -4.29
CA GLU A 113 24.92 2.54 -3.94
C GLU A 113 23.50 1.97 -4.05
N TYR A 114 22.48 2.72 -3.66
CA TYR A 114 21.09 2.35 -3.88
C TYR A 114 20.75 2.18 -5.38
N GLU A 115 21.18 3.09 -6.24
CA GLU A 115 20.96 2.96 -7.70
C GLU A 115 21.67 1.72 -8.29
N LYS A 116 22.83 1.35 -7.75
CA LYS A 116 23.51 0.09 -8.13
C LYS A 116 22.68 -1.11 -7.68
N TYR A 117 22.23 -1.13 -6.43
CA TYR A 117 21.35 -2.19 -5.91
C TYR A 117 20.11 -2.31 -6.80
N ARG A 118 19.39 -1.22 -7.04
CA ARG A 118 18.17 -1.18 -7.84
C ARG A 118 18.38 -1.72 -9.25
N THR A 119 19.43 -1.29 -9.91
CA THR A 119 19.76 -1.74 -11.26
C THR A 119 20.03 -3.25 -11.30
N HIS A 120 20.81 -3.78 -10.36
CA HIS A 120 21.12 -5.20 -10.30
C HIS A 120 19.89 -6.04 -9.94
N MET A 121 19.02 -5.54 -9.06
CA MET A 121 17.76 -6.17 -8.71
C MET A 121 16.82 -6.27 -9.91
N MET A 122 16.69 -5.20 -10.72
CA MET A 122 15.90 -5.25 -11.95
C MET A 122 16.45 -6.29 -12.93
N ILE A 123 17.78 -6.32 -13.11
CA ILE A 123 18.44 -7.33 -13.98
C ILE A 123 18.23 -8.74 -13.43
N TYR A 124 18.35 -8.92 -12.11
CA TYR A 124 18.11 -10.19 -11.45
C TYR A 124 16.69 -10.70 -11.72
N THR A 125 15.69 -9.87 -11.51
CA THR A 125 14.28 -10.21 -11.75
C THR A 125 14.03 -10.56 -13.21
N ASP A 126 14.59 -9.80 -14.15
CA ASP A 126 14.45 -10.07 -15.58
C ASP A 126 15.12 -11.38 -15.98
N LEU A 127 16.29 -11.70 -15.45
CA LEU A 127 16.99 -12.94 -15.75
C LEU A 127 16.38 -14.16 -15.05
N LEU A 128 15.84 -13.97 -13.85
CA LEU A 128 15.08 -15.00 -13.14
C LEU A 128 13.86 -15.42 -13.98
N ASN A 129 13.12 -14.43 -14.47
CA ASN A 129 11.88 -14.60 -15.23
C ASN A 129 12.10 -14.52 -16.75
N ILE A 130 13.29 -14.84 -17.25
CA ILE A 130 13.62 -14.65 -18.67
C ILE A 130 12.68 -15.38 -19.64
N SER A 131 12.00 -16.41 -19.15
CA SER A 131 10.94 -17.10 -19.89
C SER A 131 9.62 -16.34 -19.94
N MET A 132 9.40 -15.40 -19.02
CA MET A 132 8.12 -14.68 -18.84
C MET A 132 8.23 -13.18 -19.07
N VAL A 133 9.43 -12.60 -19.09
CA VAL A 133 9.62 -11.16 -19.22
C VAL A 133 9.12 -10.63 -20.55
N VAL A 134 8.29 -9.63 -20.47
CA VAL A 134 7.55 -9.05 -21.61
C VAL A 134 8.14 -7.71 -22.06
N GLY A 135 9.15 -7.16 -21.42
CA GLY A 135 9.68 -5.86 -21.79
C GLY A 135 11.17 -5.68 -21.55
N ALA A 136 11.81 -4.81 -22.31
CA ALA A 136 13.13 -4.31 -21.99
C ALA A 136 13.01 -3.19 -20.98
N ARG A 137 13.81 -3.26 -19.95
CA ARG A 137 13.98 -2.17 -19.00
C ARG A 137 14.79 -1.05 -19.65
N TRP A 138 14.09 -0.07 -20.17
CA TRP A 138 14.71 1.10 -20.79
C TRP A 138 15.54 1.94 -19.78
N GLU A 139 15.30 1.78 -18.48
CA GLU A 139 16.05 2.41 -17.39
C GLU A 139 17.47 1.86 -17.24
N ILE A 140 17.72 0.63 -17.71
CA ILE A 140 19.02 0.00 -17.65
C ILE A 140 19.81 0.34 -18.92
N SER A 141 21.07 0.69 -18.77
CA SER A 141 21.98 0.88 -19.92
C SER A 141 21.98 -0.36 -20.82
N ALA A 142 21.84 -0.17 -22.13
CA ALA A 142 21.83 -1.27 -23.09
C ALA A 142 23.13 -2.11 -23.02
N PHE A 143 24.28 -1.50 -22.76
CA PHE A 143 25.56 -2.18 -22.58
C PHE A 143 25.58 -3.03 -21.29
N GLN A 144 25.06 -2.48 -20.21
CA GLN A 144 24.98 -3.19 -18.93
C GLN A 144 24.03 -4.40 -19.03
N TYR A 145 22.87 -4.21 -19.67
CA TYR A 145 21.93 -5.30 -19.88
C TYR A 145 22.50 -6.38 -20.80
N LEU A 146 23.16 -5.98 -21.88
CA LEU A 146 23.84 -6.89 -22.81
C LEU A 146 24.94 -7.70 -22.10
N TYR A 147 25.75 -7.06 -21.25
CA TYR A 147 26.76 -7.75 -20.45
C TYR A 147 26.15 -8.90 -19.64
N TRP A 148 25.04 -8.67 -18.94
CA TRP A 148 24.39 -9.68 -18.11
C TRP A 148 23.71 -10.77 -18.95
N LEU A 149 23.14 -10.44 -20.11
CA LEU A 149 22.59 -11.41 -21.06
C LEU A 149 23.69 -12.31 -21.65
N LEU A 150 24.82 -11.75 -22.04
CA LEU A 150 25.96 -12.54 -22.52
C LEU A 150 26.50 -13.44 -21.41
N ARG A 151 26.63 -12.90 -20.20
CA ARG A 151 27.04 -13.69 -19.05
C ARG A 151 26.05 -14.83 -18.79
N TYR A 152 24.75 -14.58 -18.83
CA TYR A 152 23.72 -15.62 -18.71
C TYR A 152 23.87 -16.71 -19.79
N LYS A 153 24.11 -16.29 -21.03
CA LYS A 153 24.29 -17.21 -22.16
C LYS A 153 25.55 -18.10 -22.02
N PHE A 154 26.67 -17.54 -21.61
CA PHE A 154 27.96 -18.25 -21.57
C PHE A 154 28.22 -18.98 -20.26
N PHE A 155 27.77 -18.49 -19.14
CA PHE A 155 28.03 -19.06 -17.81
C PHE A 155 26.80 -19.73 -17.17
N GLY A 156 25.63 -19.60 -17.79
CA GLY A 156 24.38 -20.17 -17.32
C GLY A 156 23.64 -19.33 -16.27
N LYS A 157 22.39 -19.72 -16.02
CA LYS A 157 21.46 -19.03 -15.12
C LYS A 157 22.03 -18.96 -13.70
N ASP A 158 22.35 -20.11 -13.11
CA ASP A 158 22.76 -20.20 -11.71
C ASP A 158 23.98 -19.32 -11.35
N ARG A 159 25.08 -19.46 -12.13
CA ARG A 159 26.30 -18.66 -11.89
C ARG A 159 26.08 -17.16 -12.08
N THR A 160 25.16 -16.79 -12.95
CA THR A 160 24.85 -15.39 -13.22
C THR A 160 24.01 -14.80 -12.10
N LEU A 161 22.96 -15.51 -11.66
CA LEU A 161 22.13 -15.08 -10.54
C LEU A 161 22.92 -15.01 -9.25
N LYS A 162 23.74 -16.01 -8.91
CA LYS A 162 24.63 -15.98 -7.72
C LYS A 162 25.56 -14.76 -7.70
N LYS A 163 26.04 -14.31 -8.86
CA LYS A 163 26.86 -13.09 -8.92
C LYS A 163 26.04 -11.84 -8.63
N LEU A 164 24.80 -11.77 -9.14
CA LEU A 164 23.89 -10.67 -8.85
C LEU A 164 23.50 -10.65 -7.37
N GLU A 165 23.14 -11.81 -6.81
CA GLU A 165 22.83 -12.00 -5.40
C GLU A 165 23.97 -11.49 -4.50
N LYS A 166 25.21 -11.85 -4.82
CA LYS A 166 26.39 -11.37 -4.06
C LYS A 166 26.54 -9.85 -4.06
N ILE A 167 26.12 -9.18 -5.13
CA ILE A 167 26.15 -7.71 -5.21
C ILE A 167 24.99 -7.12 -4.42
N MET A 168 23.78 -7.67 -4.60
CA MET A 168 22.55 -7.14 -4.00
C MET A 168 22.51 -7.34 -2.48
N PHE A 169 22.99 -8.49 -1.99
CA PHE A 169 22.94 -8.86 -0.58
C PHE A 169 24.26 -8.61 0.16
N SER A 170 25.05 -7.66 -0.31
CA SER A 170 26.32 -7.29 0.35
C SER A 170 26.14 -6.35 1.55
N TYR A 171 24.96 -5.76 1.70
CA TYR A 171 24.67 -4.78 2.77
C TYR A 171 24.17 -5.49 4.02
N LYS A 172 24.67 -5.03 5.18
CA LYS A 172 24.25 -5.56 6.48
C LYS A 172 23.06 -4.77 7.02
N GLU A 173 22.16 -5.47 7.66
CA GLU A 173 20.95 -4.88 8.22
C GLU A 173 21.25 -3.77 9.24
N GLU A 174 22.31 -3.93 10.03
CA GLU A 174 22.71 -2.96 11.07
C GLU A 174 23.25 -1.64 10.49
N GLU A 175 23.74 -1.68 9.25
CA GLU A 175 24.35 -0.53 8.56
C GLU A 175 23.34 0.25 7.71
N CYS A 176 22.07 -0.21 7.63
CA CYS A 176 21.04 0.35 6.77
C CYS A 176 19.87 0.90 7.60
N SER A 177 19.33 2.05 7.22
CA SER A 177 18.12 2.63 7.82
C SER A 177 16.83 2.20 7.14
N ARG A 178 16.93 1.58 5.94
CA ARG A 178 15.79 1.24 5.09
C ARG A 178 15.85 -0.20 4.59
N TYR A 179 14.67 -0.68 4.21
CA TYR A 179 14.49 -1.92 3.47
C TYR A 179 13.92 -1.65 2.07
N ALA A 180 14.24 -2.54 1.14
CA ALA A 180 13.56 -2.66 -0.14
C ALA A 180 12.83 -4.00 -0.22
N MET A 181 11.56 -3.97 -0.61
CA MET A 181 10.81 -5.17 -0.97
C MET A 181 10.94 -5.41 -2.46
N ARG A 182 11.29 -6.64 -2.84
CA ARG A 182 11.42 -7.04 -4.23
C ARG A 182 10.08 -7.41 -4.83
N TRP A 183 9.58 -6.59 -5.71
CA TRP A 183 8.43 -6.93 -6.53
C TRP A 183 8.54 -6.34 -7.94
N GLY A 184 8.34 -7.17 -8.95
CA GLY A 184 8.22 -6.73 -10.35
C GLY A 184 9.38 -5.89 -10.90
N GLY A 185 10.50 -5.80 -10.19
CA GLY A 185 11.67 -5.01 -10.58
C GLY A 185 11.61 -3.54 -10.18
N CYS A 186 10.63 -3.14 -9.39
CA CYS A 186 10.57 -1.84 -8.73
C CYS A 186 10.50 -2.09 -7.22
N PRO A 187 11.58 -1.81 -6.45
CA PRO A 187 11.54 -2.01 -5.02
C PRO A 187 10.59 -1.00 -4.37
N PHE A 188 9.76 -1.48 -3.47
CA PHE A 188 9.10 -0.62 -2.50
C PHE A 188 10.07 -0.38 -1.36
N LEU A 189 10.20 0.87 -0.93
CA LEU A 189 11.13 1.27 0.12
C LEU A 189 10.39 1.54 1.42
N PHE A 190 10.94 1.02 2.51
CA PHE A 190 10.38 1.19 3.85
C PHE A 190 11.46 1.63 4.82
N ASP A 191 11.16 2.57 5.68
CA ASP A 191 11.99 2.85 6.84
C ASP A 191 11.95 1.64 7.80
N LYS A 192 13.10 1.30 8.40
CA LYS A 192 13.16 0.14 9.31
C LYS A 192 12.21 0.29 10.49
N ASP A 193 12.07 1.48 11.04
CA ASP A 193 11.17 1.78 12.16
C ASP A 193 9.68 1.70 11.81
N MET A 194 9.33 1.78 10.52
CA MET A 194 7.97 1.52 10.06
C MET A 194 7.61 0.04 10.25
N MET A 195 8.57 -0.87 10.00
CA MET A 195 8.34 -2.31 10.06
C MET A 195 8.60 -2.90 11.45
N PHE A 196 9.68 -2.47 12.12
CA PHE A 196 10.17 -3.08 13.35
C PHE A 196 10.40 -2.05 14.46
N PRO A 197 10.27 -2.43 15.76
CA PRO A 197 9.88 -3.76 16.27
C PRO A 197 8.45 -4.14 15.91
N VAL A 198 8.16 -5.43 15.78
CA VAL A 198 6.80 -5.92 15.45
C VAL A 198 5.81 -5.65 16.57
N LYS A 199 4.55 -5.43 16.22
CA LYS A 199 3.40 -5.49 17.14
C LYS A 199 2.60 -6.76 16.87
N TYR A 200 1.63 -7.07 17.75
CA TYR A 200 0.77 -8.24 17.60
C TYR A 200 -0.69 -7.81 17.58
N MET A 201 -1.44 -8.34 16.62
CA MET A 201 -2.88 -8.11 16.49
C MET A 201 -3.61 -9.43 16.30
N ASP A 202 -4.91 -9.43 16.61
CA ASP A 202 -5.77 -10.61 16.44
C ASP A 202 -6.08 -10.84 14.95
N PHE A 203 -6.04 -12.11 14.52
CA PHE A 203 -6.32 -12.56 13.17
C PHE A 203 -6.79 -14.01 13.19
N GLU A 204 -8.02 -14.28 12.75
CA GLU A 204 -8.61 -15.62 12.71
C GLU A 204 -8.44 -16.40 14.05
N GLY A 205 -8.67 -15.72 15.17
CA GLY A 205 -8.57 -16.33 16.51
C GLY A 205 -7.15 -16.56 17.03
N THR A 206 -6.12 -16.12 16.31
CA THR A 206 -4.72 -16.16 16.75
C THR A 206 -4.12 -14.74 16.74
N LYS A 207 -2.87 -14.60 17.19
CA LYS A 207 -2.13 -13.33 17.12
C LYS A 207 -1.03 -13.42 16.08
N VAL A 208 -1.00 -12.46 15.19
CA VAL A 208 -0.01 -12.33 14.13
C VAL A 208 0.86 -11.09 14.30
N MET A 209 2.05 -11.13 13.73
CA MET A 209 2.97 -9.99 13.73
C MET A 209 2.55 -8.97 12.68
N VAL A 210 2.48 -7.70 13.07
CA VAL A 210 2.15 -6.56 12.20
C VAL A 210 3.24 -5.50 12.28
N PRO A 211 3.34 -4.59 11.27
CA PRO A 211 4.32 -3.51 11.28
C PRO A 211 4.22 -2.63 12.54
N ASN A 212 5.34 -2.08 12.97
CA ASN A 212 5.40 -1.13 14.08
C ASN A 212 4.47 0.08 13.87
N ARG A 213 4.54 0.69 12.69
CA ARG A 213 3.73 1.84 12.29
C ARG A 213 2.70 1.39 11.24
N THR A 214 1.72 0.60 11.69
CA THR A 214 0.75 -0.08 10.81
C THR A 214 -0.08 0.91 9.98
N SER A 215 -0.60 1.97 10.59
CA SER A 215 -1.40 3.00 9.90
C SER A 215 -0.55 3.74 8.85
N ASP A 216 0.68 4.10 9.20
CA ASP A 216 1.60 4.75 8.26
C ASP A 216 1.89 3.87 7.03
N TYR A 217 2.11 2.57 7.25
CA TYR A 217 2.30 1.62 6.17
C TYR A 217 1.08 1.54 5.26
N LEU A 218 -0.12 1.41 5.83
CA LEU A 218 -1.35 1.29 5.04
C LEU A 218 -1.66 2.58 4.27
N ILE A 219 -1.48 3.74 4.90
CA ILE A 219 -1.62 5.04 4.24
C ILE A 219 -0.56 5.20 3.15
N TRP A 220 0.68 4.79 3.41
CA TRP A 220 1.76 4.83 2.43
C TRP A 220 1.46 3.94 1.22
N HIS A 221 0.93 2.73 1.45
CA HIS A 221 0.72 1.73 0.39
C HIS A 221 -0.57 1.97 -0.39
N TYR A 222 -1.67 2.25 0.30
CA TYR A 222 -3.02 2.35 -0.28
C TYR A 222 -3.60 3.77 -0.29
N GLY A 223 -3.00 4.70 0.44
CA GLY A 223 -3.53 6.04 0.65
C GLY A 223 -4.49 6.14 1.83
N ASP A 224 -5.05 7.33 2.02
CA ASP A 224 -5.92 7.63 3.17
C ASP A 224 -7.21 6.78 3.17
N GLU A 225 -7.62 6.29 2.00
CA GLU A 225 -8.85 5.52 1.81
C GLU A 225 -8.65 4.00 1.95
N TRP A 226 -7.53 3.54 2.54
CA TRP A 226 -7.22 2.11 2.67
C TRP A 226 -8.30 1.29 3.40
N SER A 227 -9.08 1.92 4.28
CA SER A 227 -10.17 1.26 5.02
C SER A 227 -11.50 1.18 4.25
N TYR A 228 -11.55 1.76 3.04
CA TYR A 228 -12.74 1.72 2.19
C TYR A 228 -13.09 0.28 1.79
N ILE A 229 -14.39 -0.03 1.81
CA ILE A 229 -14.91 -1.31 1.34
C ILE A 229 -15.39 -1.12 -0.09
N PRO A 230 -14.69 -1.69 -1.09
CA PRO A 230 -15.08 -1.52 -2.48
C PRO A 230 -16.42 -2.19 -2.79
N PRO A 231 -17.21 -1.63 -3.71
CA PRO A 231 -18.42 -2.27 -4.23
C PRO A 231 -18.12 -3.64 -4.82
N HIS A 232 -19.10 -4.54 -4.85
CA HIS A 232 -18.90 -5.92 -5.28
C HIS A 232 -18.24 -6.04 -6.68
N GLY A 233 -18.57 -5.16 -7.61
CA GLY A 233 -18.01 -5.18 -8.97
C GLY A 233 -16.54 -4.73 -9.08
N GLU A 234 -15.98 -4.14 -8.02
CA GLU A 234 -14.59 -3.67 -7.95
C GLU A 234 -13.67 -4.63 -7.19
N ARG A 235 -14.22 -5.75 -6.69
CA ARG A 235 -13.48 -6.75 -5.94
C ARG A 235 -12.78 -7.70 -6.88
N GLU A 236 -11.47 -7.77 -6.81
CA GLU A 236 -10.67 -8.62 -7.68
C GLU A 236 -10.23 -9.90 -6.95
N SER A 237 -10.11 -11.00 -7.69
CA SER A 237 -9.48 -12.25 -7.29
C SER A 237 -8.28 -12.52 -8.17
N HIS A 238 -7.20 -13.04 -7.60
CA HIS A 238 -5.96 -13.39 -8.31
C HIS A 238 -6.00 -14.83 -8.83
N GLU A 239 -6.84 -15.68 -8.26
CA GLU A 239 -6.94 -17.08 -8.67
C GLU A 239 -7.62 -17.23 -10.03
N SER A 240 -7.07 -18.20 -10.81
CA SER A 240 -7.69 -18.64 -12.06
C SER A 240 -8.39 -19.99 -11.88
N VAL A 241 -7.83 -20.84 -11.05
CA VAL A 241 -8.35 -22.19 -10.77
C VAL A 241 -8.02 -22.55 -9.33
N TYR A 242 -9.03 -22.96 -8.59
CA TYR A 242 -8.89 -23.54 -7.25
C TYR A 242 -9.55 -24.91 -7.20
N VAL A 243 -8.81 -25.92 -6.80
CA VAL A 243 -9.28 -27.30 -6.68
C VAL A 243 -8.95 -27.82 -5.28
N PRO A 244 -9.91 -27.76 -4.35
CA PRO A 244 -9.71 -28.28 -3.01
C PRO A 244 -9.59 -29.81 -3.04
N GLY A 245 -8.68 -30.37 -2.24
CA GLY A 245 -8.50 -31.80 -2.11
C GLY A 245 -7.79 -32.50 -3.28
N ALA A 246 -7.28 -31.74 -4.28
CA ALA A 246 -6.39 -32.27 -5.30
C ALA A 246 -5.02 -31.61 -5.17
N THR A 247 -3.96 -32.39 -5.31
CA THR A 247 -2.60 -31.86 -5.31
C THR A 247 -2.29 -31.19 -6.64
N TYR A 248 -1.41 -30.21 -6.63
CA TYR A 248 -0.90 -29.60 -7.87
C TYR A 248 -0.30 -30.67 -8.81
N GLN A 249 0.35 -31.69 -8.26
CA GLN A 249 0.95 -32.75 -9.05
C GLN A 249 -0.10 -33.53 -9.88
N GLU A 250 -1.25 -33.85 -9.27
CA GLU A 250 -2.34 -34.56 -9.95
C GLU A 250 -2.91 -33.70 -11.09
N ILE A 251 -3.22 -32.43 -10.81
CA ILE A 251 -3.72 -31.49 -11.82
C ILE A 251 -2.69 -31.26 -12.93
N ARG A 252 -1.42 -31.11 -12.57
CA ARG A 252 -0.33 -30.95 -13.54
C ARG A 252 -0.21 -32.14 -14.46
N ASP A 253 -0.20 -33.33 -13.91
CA ASP A 253 0.04 -34.58 -14.69
C ASP A 253 -1.14 -34.85 -15.63
N GLU A 254 -2.35 -34.41 -15.29
CA GLU A 254 -3.50 -34.53 -16.17
C GLU A 254 -3.51 -33.47 -17.30
N TYR A 255 -3.21 -32.20 -17.00
CA TYR A 255 -3.44 -31.11 -17.95
C TYR A 255 -2.19 -30.64 -18.68
N LEU A 256 -0.99 -30.68 -18.06
CA LEU A 256 0.24 -30.22 -18.71
C LEU A 256 0.61 -30.99 -20.00
N PRO A 257 0.36 -32.30 -20.15
CA PRO A 257 0.59 -32.99 -21.41
C PRO A 257 -0.23 -32.47 -22.59
N ARG A 258 -1.36 -31.83 -22.31
CA ARG A 258 -2.27 -31.24 -23.32
C ARG A 258 -1.77 -29.87 -23.82
N ILE A 259 -0.73 -29.29 -23.22
CA ILE A 259 -0.19 -27.96 -23.55
C ILE A 259 1.11 -28.11 -24.35
N ASP A 260 1.15 -27.55 -25.56
CA ASP A 260 2.39 -27.50 -26.36
C ASP A 260 3.36 -26.44 -25.79
N LYS A 261 4.14 -26.86 -24.79
CA LYS A 261 5.15 -26.02 -24.12
C LYS A 261 6.20 -25.49 -25.11
N GLY A 262 6.54 -26.27 -26.14
CA GLY A 262 7.54 -25.87 -27.13
C GLY A 262 7.04 -24.70 -28.00
N ARG A 263 5.77 -24.73 -28.40
CA ARG A 263 5.12 -23.65 -29.15
C ARG A 263 5.02 -22.38 -28.30
N ILE A 264 4.60 -22.51 -27.05
CA ILE A 264 4.48 -21.39 -26.13
C ILE A 264 5.85 -20.74 -25.88
N ARG A 265 6.89 -21.53 -25.58
CA ARG A 265 8.27 -21.03 -25.39
C ARG A 265 8.79 -20.30 -26.64
N ARG A 266 8.56 -20.85 -27.84
CA ARG A 266 8.95 -20.17 -29.09
C ARG A 266 8.21 -18.86 -29.32
N GLN A 267 6.90 -18.85 -29.13
CA GLN A 267 6.10 -17.63 -29.26
C GLN A 267 6.54 -16.55 -28.25
N MET A 268 6.80 -16.94 -27.01
CA MET A 268 7.27 -16.01 -25.98
C MET A 268 8.67 -15.47 -26.28
N THR A 269 9.58 -16.31 -26.79
CA THR A 269 10.94 -15.87 -27.16
C THR A 269 10.92 -14.89 -28.31
N PHE A 270 10.10 -15.14 -29.34
CA PHE A 270 9.93 -14.24 -30.47
C PHE A 270 9.27 -12.92 -30.06
N ARG A 271 8.21 -13.01 -29.24
CA ARG A 271 7.52 -11.83 -28.70
C ARG A 271 8.43 -10.96 -27.85
N LYS A 272 9.34 -11.55 -27.07
CA LYS A 272 10.36 -10.82 -26.30
C LYS A 272 11.27 -9.98 -27.17
N PHE A 273 11.78 -10.53 -28.24
CA PHE A 273 12.67 -9.82 -29.15
C PHE A 273 11.93 -8.67 -29.84
N TYR A 274 10.70 -8.89 -30.23
CA TYR A 274 9.84 -7.85 -30.81
C TYR A 274 9.47 -6.77 -29.79
N CYS A 275 9.06 -7.17 -28.60
CA CYS A 275 8.71 -6.23 -27.50
C CYS A 275 9.90 -5.38 -27.06
N LEU A 276 11.14 -5.89 -27.13
CA LEU A 276 12.35 -5.12 -26.80
C LEU A 276 12.48 -3.83 -27.63
N ILE A 277 12.17 -3.90 -28.90
CA ILE A 277 12.23 -2.76 -29.82
C ILE A 277 10.94 -1.92 -29.74
N GLN A 278 9.80 -2.58 -29.75
CA GLN A 278 8.50 -1.94 -29.80
C GLN A 278 8.18 -1.19 -28.50
N THR A 279 8.41 -1.82 -27.35
CA THR A 279 8.18 -1.18 -26.04
C THR A 279 8.97 0.12 -25.87
N ARG A 280 10.21 0.20 -26.38
CA ARG A 280 10.98 1.44 -26.34
C ARG A 280 10.39 2.54 -27.22
N LYS A 281 9.84 2.18 -28.39
CA LYS A 281 9.17 3.14 -29.29
C LYS A 281 7.86 3.61 -28.71
N ASP A 282 7.04 2.66 -28.27
CA ASP A 282 5.72 2.93 -27.69
C ASP A 282 5.86 3.79 -26.44
N HIS A 283 6.82 3.46 -25.58
CA HIS A 283 7.12 4.23 -24.39
C HIS A 283 7.49 5.69 -24.70
N LYS A 284 8.36 5.95 -25.69
CA LYS A 284 8.69 7.33 -26.11
C LYS A 284 7.47 8.07 -26.65
N LEU A 285 6.59 7.37 -27.34
CA LEU A 285 5.36 7.94 -27.88
C LEU A 285 4.37 8.25 -26.75
N ASP A 286 4.18 7.33 -25.83
CA ASP A 286 3.31 7.50 -24.67
C ASP A 286 3.80 8.63 -23.76
N MET A 287 5.11 8.74 -23.56
CA MET A 287 5.72 9.87 -22.86
C MET A 287 5.35 11.21 -23.50
N ARG A 288 5.44 11.32 -24.83
CA ARG A 288 5.05 12.54 -25.53
C ARG A 288 3.56 12.84 -25.40
N ARG A 289 2.72 11.82 -25.54
CA ARG A 289 1.26 11.95 -25.35
C ARG A 289 0.90 12.39 -23.95
N ASN A 290 1.51 11.78 -22.94
CA ASN A 290 1.26 12.11 -21.54
C ASN A 290 1.73 13.54 -21.21
N ARG A 291 2.86 14.00 -21.75
CA ARG A 291 3.30 15.41 -21.63
C ARG A 291 2.27 16.38 -22.20
N ILE A 292 1.79 16.13 -23.42
CA ILE A 292 0.80 16.98 -24.07
C ILE A 292 -0.49 16.96 -23.26
N LYS A 293 -0.96 15.77 -22.85
CA LYS A 293 -2.17 15.61 -22.05
C LYS A 293 -2.07 16.36 -20.72
N ALA A 294 -0.96 16.21 -20.00
CA ALA A 294 -0.73 16.90 -18.74
C ALA A 294 -0.70 18.43 -18.92
N GLY A 295 -0.07 18.92 -20.01
CA GLY A 295 -0.06 20.36 -20.33
C GLY A 295 -1.44 20.91 -20.65
N VAL A 296 -2.25 20.15 -21.37
CA VAL A 296 -3.65 20.54 -21.68
C VAL A 296 -4.47 20.58 -20.37
N ILE A 297 -4.34 19.57 -19.53
CA ILE A 297 -5.05 19.51 -18.23
C ILE A 297 -4.66 20.70 -17.35
N ALA A 298 -3.35 20.99 -17.21
CA ALA A 298 -2.88 22.12 -16.41
C ALA A 298 -3.43 23.45 -16.90
N LYS A 299 -3.31 23.71 -18.21
CA LYS A 299 -3.85 24.94 -18.82
C LYS A 299 -5.35 25.08 -18.69
N ASP A 300 -6.09 23.98 -18.88
CA ASP A 300 -7.54 23.99 -18.75
C ASP A 300 -7.96 24.21 -17.29
N LEU A 301 -7.25 23.60 -16.34
CA LEU A 301 -7.44 23.83 -14.91
C LEU A 301 -7.20 25.30 -14.53
N GLU A 302 -6.03 25.85 -14.92
CA GLU A 302 -5.70 27.26 -14.67
C GLU A 302 -6.76 28.19 -15.26
N ALA A 303 -7.17 27.96 -16.50
CA ALA A 303 -8.22 28.76 -17.14
C ALA A 303 -9.57 28.64 -16.41
N ARG A 304 -9.93 27.48 -15.92
CA ARG A 304 -11.17 27.29 -15.14
C ARG A 304 -11.09 27.95 -13.76
N VAL A 305 -9.97 27.79 -13.07
CA VAL A 305 -9.73 28.42 -11.76
C VAL A 305 -9.73 29.94 -11.90
N MET A 306 -8.98 30.50 -12.86
CA MET A 306 -8.93 31.95 -13.07
C MET A 306 -10.27 32.56 -13.52
N LYS A 307 -11.03 31.87 -14.38
CA LYS A 307 -12.37 32.32 -14.77
C LYS A 307 -13.38 32.25 -13.63
N SER A 308 -13.16 31.36 -12.70
CA SER A 308 -14.02 31.13 -11.54
C SER A 308 -13.40 31.61 -10.22
N GLU A 309 -12.46 32.55 -10.28
CA GLU A 309 -11.72 33.02 -9.10
C GLU A 309 -12.67 33.40 -7.95
N LYS A 310 -13.74 34.15 -8.23
CA LYS A 310 -14.82 34.41 -7.27
C LYS A 310 -15.57 33.16 -6.84
N ASN A 311 -15.75 32.18 -7.72
CA ASN A 311 -16.41 30.92 -7.39
C ASN A 311 -15.53 30.01 -6.57
N VAL A 312 -14.22 29.97 -6.82
CA VAL A 312 -13.27 29.17 -6.03
C VAL A 312 -13.13 29.74 -4.63
N GLU A 313 -12.99 31.07 -4.47
CA GLU A 313 -12.98 31.73 -3.17
C GLU A 313 -14.30 31.51 -2.42
N THR A 314 -15.42 31.61 -3.13
CA THR A 314 -16.75 31.34 -2.55
C THR A 314 -16.87 29.89 -2.12
N LEU A 315 -16.46 28.93 -2.96
CA LEU A 315 -16.48 27.50 -2.63
C LEU A 315 -15.58 27.17 -1.43
N LEU A 316 -14.40 27.82 -1.33
CA LEU A 316 -13.53 27.70 -0.16
C LEU A 316 -14.19 28.26 1.10
N ALA A 317 -14.78 29.45 1.00
CA ALA A 317 -15.46 30.10 2.11
C ALA A 317 -16.72 29.36 2.57
N GLU A 318 -17.43 28.73 1.64
CA GLU A 318 -18.61 27.90 1.89
C GLU A 318 -18.27 26.45 2.29
N GLY A 319 -16.98 26.08 2.30
CA GLY A 319 -16.55 24.71 2.62
C GLY A 319 -16.95 23.66 1.58
N ARG A 320 -17.22 24.07 0.33
CA ARG A 320 -17.63 23.20 -0.77
C ARG A 320 -16.43 22.46 -1.39
N TYR A 321 -15.69 21.77 -0.52
CA TYR A 321 -14.51 21.01 -0.92
C TYR A 321 -14.80 19.82 -1.84
N ASP A 322 -16.04 19.30 -1.80
CA ASP A 322 -16.57 18.29 -2.72
C ASP A 322 -16.47 18.76 -4.18
N VAL A 323 -16.99 19.96 -4.47
CA VAL A 323 -16.95 20.56 -5.81
C VAL A 323 -15.53 20.93 -6.23
N LEU A 324 -14.72 21.44 -5.30
CA LEU A 324 -13.30 21.71 -5.57
C LEU A 324 -12.54 20.42 -5.89
N ASN A 325 -12.82 19.33 -5.20
CA ASN A 325 -12.17 18.05 -5.46
C ASN A 325 -12.50 17.53 -6.87
N GLU A 326 -13.73 17.62 -7.32
CA GLU A 326 -14.12 17.28 -8.70
C GLU A 326 -13.38 18.16 -9.72
N LEU A 327 -13.24 19.46 -9.43
CA LEU A 327 -12.51 20.38 -10.30
C LEU A 327 -11.03 19.98 -10.49
N PHE A 328 -10.40 19.47 -9.43
CA PHE A 328 -8.98 19.07 -9.45
C PHE A 328 -8.75 17.60 -9.80
N GLU A 329 -9.77 16.78 -9.96
CA GLU A 329 -9.64 15.32 -10.08
C GLU A 329 -8.71 14.88 -11.22
N ASP A 330 -8.84 15.47 -12.42
CA ASP A 330 -7.97 15.15 -13.56
C ASP A 330 -6.52 15.58 -13.31
N TYR A 331 -6.32 16.68 -12.60
CA TYR A 331 -5.01 17.14 -12.18
C TYR A 331 -4.38 16.14 -11.20
N TYR A 332 -5.11 15.72 -10.17
CA TYR A 332 -4.62 14.73 -9.22
C TYR A 332 -4.29 13.41 -9.91
N LYS A 333 -5.17 12.88 -10.73
CA LYS A 333 -4.93 11.64 -11.51
C LYS A 333 -3.67 11.73 -12.37
N THR A 334 -3.42 12.87 -12.96
CA THR A 334 -2.25 13.07 -13.82
C THR A 334 -0.97 13.18 -13.01
N GLN A 335 -0.98 13.90 -11.89
CA GLN A 335 0.20 14.14 -11.06
C GLN A 335 0.48 12.98 -10.08
N LEU A 336 -0.56 12.26 -9.65
CA LEU A 336 -0.50 11.19 -8.66
C LEU A 336 -0.83 9.82 -9.28
N SER A 337 -0.43 9.57 -10.53
CA SER A 337 -0.61 8.25 -11.14
C SER A 337 -0.02 7.15 -10.26
N VAL A 338 -0.62 5.96 -10.32
CA VAL A 338 -0.21 4.78 -9.49
C VAL A 338 1.30 4.51 -9.59
N GLU A 339 1.90 4.71 -10.77
CA GLU A 339 3.34 4.59 -10.99
C GLU A 339 4.15 5.62 -10.20
N PHE A 340 3.52 6.72 -9.86
CA PHE A 340 4.10 7.82 -9.08
C PHE A 340 3.90 7.60 -7.58
N ILE A 341 2.74 7.11 -7.19
CA ILE A 341 2.32 6.93 -5.79
C ILE A 341 3.20 5.90 -5.06
N GLY A 342 3.49 4.77 -5.67
CA GLY A 342 4.34 3.73 -5.07
C GLY A 342 5.84 4.06 -5.05
N ARG A 343 6.24 5.32 -5.33
CA ARG A 343 7.64 5.68 -5.55
C ARG A 343 8.05 7.00 -4.90
N GLU A 344 7.41 7.37 -3.82
CA GLU A 344 7.73 8.58 -3.05
C GLU A 344 9.19 8.61 -2.59
N ASP A 345 9.70 7.45 -2.16
CA ASP A 345 11.04 7.31 -1.65
C ASP A 345 12.09 7.09 -2.74
N TYR A 346 11.68 7.15 -4.00
CA TYR A 346 12.59 7.10 -5.13
C TYR A 346 13.36 8.42 -5.25
N LYS A 347 14.35 8.55 -4.42
CA LYS A 347 15.47 9.43 -4.73
C LYS A 347 16.12 8.87 -6.00
N GLY A 348 15.96 9.53 -7.13
CA GLY A 348 16.51 9.04 -8.39
C GLY A 348 15.47 8.40 -9.32
N ILE A 349 14.20 8.75 -9.19
CA ILE A 349 13.30 8.64 -10.33
C ILE A 349 13.99 9.36 -11.48
N ARG A 350 14.45 8.58 -12.43
CA ARG A 350 15.10 9.13 -13.62
C ARG A 350 14.15 10.13 -14.28
N PRO A 351 14.68 11.11 -15.01
CA PRO A 351 13.92 12.16 -15.72
C PRO A 351 12.71 11.68 -16.51
N PHE A 352 12.54 10.39 -16.62
CA PHE A 352 11.44 9.71 -17.27
C PHE A 352 10.05 10.12 -16.77
N TYR A 353 9.87 10.31 -15.45
CA TYR A 353 8.59 10.76 -14.87
C TYR A 353 8.47 12.29 -14.86
N HIS A 354 9.59 13.01 -14.96
CA HIS A 354 9.59 14.47 -15.06
C HIS A 354 8.76 15.04 -16.21
N PRO A 355 8.64 14.37 -17.36
CA PRO A 355 7.87 14.93 -18.48
C PRO A 355 6.39 15.10 -18.22
N THR A 356 5.83 14.41 -17.23
CA THR A 356 4.41 14.53 -16.84
C THR A 356 4.20 15.53 -15.71
N LEU A 357 5.30 16.03 -15.12
CA LEU A 357 5.25 17.04 -14.07
C LEU A 357 5.12 18.43 -14.71
N ILE A 358 3.94 18.99 -14.64
CA ILE A 358 3.68 20.34 -15.12
C ILE A 358 3.31 21.20 -13.93
N ALA A 359 4.06 22.30 -13.75
CA ALA A 359 3.74 23.28 -12.75
C ALA A 359 2.45 24.01 -13.16
N VAL A 360 1.51 24.10 -12.25
CA VAL A 360 0.42 25.06 -12.29
C VAL A 360 0.81 26.28 -11.47
N GLU A 361 0.08 27.38 -11.62
CA GLU A 361 0.27 28.59 -10.80
C GLU A 361 0.27 28.27 -9.30
N ASP A 362 1.07 28.99 -8.52
CA ASP A 362 1.25 28.73 -7.08
C ASP A 362 -0.05 28.78 -6.29
N SER A 363 -0.91 29.74 -6.57
CA SER A 363 -2.24 29.87 -5.95
C SER A 363 -3.11 28.66 -6.25
N VAL A 364 -3.13 28.20 -7.50
CA VAL A 364 -3.87 27.00 -7.93
C VAL A 364 -3.36 25.75 -7.23
N PHE A 365 -2.05 25.62 -7.11
CA PHE A 365 -1.42 24.51 -6.40
C PHE A 365 -1.78 24.49 -4.91
N GLN A 366 -1.71 25.65 -4.26
CA GLN A 366 -2.06 25.79 -2.83
C GLN A 366 -3.54 25.43 -2.58
N ILE A 367 -4.45 25.88 -3.44
CA ILE A 367 -5.87 25.51 -3.36
C ILE A 367 -6.05 23.99 -3.52
N ALA A 368 -5.33 23.38 -4.47
CA ALA A 368 -5.37 21.94 -4.67
C ALA A 368 -4.88 21.18 -3.42
N MET A 369 -3.82 21.62 -2.77
CA MET A 369 -3.33 21.03 -1.52
C MET A 369 -4.34 21.17 -0.38
N LEU A 370 -4.91 22.37 -0.18
CA LEU A 370 -5.93 22.61 0.86
C LEU A 370 -7.17 21.75 0.62
N THR A 371 -7.62 21.64 -0.64
CA THR A 371 -8.75 20.79 -1.00
C THR A 371 -8.51 19.33 -0.59
N LEU A 372 -7.32 18.80 -0.81
CA LEU A 372 -6.96 17.43 -0.39
C LEU A 372 -6.96 17.28 1.15
N ILE A 373 -6.50 18.29 1.89
CA ILE A 373 -6.54 18.27 3.36
C ILE A 373 -7.99 18.26 3.86
N TYR A 374 -8.83 19.11 3.31
CA TYR A 374 -10.24 19.23 3.73
C TYR A 374 -11.15 18.11 3.19
N THR A 375 -10.66 17.30 2.27
CA THR A 375 -11.34 16.07 1.82
C THR A 375 -10.72 14.79 2.38
N GLU A 376 -9.98 14.88 3.50
CA GLU A 376 -9.31 13.78 4.20
C GLU A 376 -8.24 13.03 3.38
N ARG A 377 -7.73 13.65 2.33
CA ARG A 377 -6.70 13.08 1.44
C ARG A 377 -5.32 13.66 1.75
N VAL A 378 -4.99 13.72 3.04
CA VAL A 378 -3.78 14.39 3.57
C VAL A 378 -2.50 13.81 2.97
N SER A 379 -2.43 12.49 2.81
CA SER A 379 -1.28 11.83 2.18
C SER A 379 -1.15 12.18 0.70
N LYS A 380 -2.27 12.34 -0.02
CA LYS A 380 -2.23 12.81 -1.41
C LYS A 380 -1.70 14.24 -1.50
N ALA A 381 -2.04 15.10 -0.55
CA ALA A 381 -1.49 16.46 -0.46
C ALA A 381 0.04 16.44 -0.27
N TYR A 382 0.54 15.58 0.63
CA TYR A 382 1.98 15.40 0.80
C TYR A 382 2.66 14.93 -0.49
N ARG A 383 2.08 13.95 -1.18
CA ARG A 383 2.60 13.44 -2.46
C ARG A 383 2.60 14.50 -3.55
N LEU A 384 1.54 15.29 -3.61
CA LEU A 384 1.45 16.40 -4.57
C LEU A 384 2.57 17.43 -4.35
N TYR A 385 2.88 17.73 -3.08
CA TYR A 385 4.02 18.55 -2.73
C TYR A 385 5.36 17.93 -3.17
N GLU A 386 5.59 16.64 -2.91
CA GLU A 386 6.83 15.96 -3.32
C GLU A 386 7.00 15.98 -4.86
N VAL A 387 5.89 15.93 -5.59
CA VAL A 387 5.88 16.14 -7.04
C VAL A 387 6.32 17.57 -7.39
N ARG A 388 5.73 18.57 -6.74
CA ARG A 388 6.03 19.99 -6.98
C ARG A 388 7.48 20.34 -6.65
N LYS A 389 8.02 19.80 -5.56
CA LYS A 389 9.41 19.97 -5.13
C LYS A 389 10.42 19.57 -6.21
N LYS A 390 10.08 18.59 -7.07
CA LYS A 390 10.93 18.16 -8.18
C LYS A 390 11.01 19.21 -9.32
N LEU A 391 10.13 20.19 -9.31
CA LEU A 391 10.13 21.32 -10.25
C LEU A 391 10.90 22.53 -9.71
N ASP A 392 11.56 22.39 -8.58
CA ASP A 392 12.36 23.43 -7.89
C ASP A 392 11.58 24.75 -7.63
N HIS A 393 10.25 24.65 -7.51
CA HIS A 393 9.40 25.81 -7.30
C HIS A 393 8.46 25.58 -6.12
N LEU A 394 8.88 26.08 -4.95
CA LEU A 394 8.14 25.99 -3.69
C LEU A 394 8.03 27.38 -3.08
N THR A 395 6.83 27.69 -2.58
CA THR A 395 6.61 28.87 -1.74
C THR A 395 6.75 28.51 -0.27
N GLN A 396 7.00 29.49 0.57
CA GLN A 396 7.03 29.30 2.03
C GLN A 396 5.71 28.74 2.57
N GLU A 397 4.59 29.13 1.97
CA GLU A 397 3.26 28.64 2.34
C GLU A 397 3.10 27.16 2.05
N MET A 398 3.56 26.69 0.88
CA MET A 398 3.56 25.25 0.51
C MET A 398 4.40 24.43 1.50
N GLU A 399 5.60 24.92 1.85
CA GLU A 399 6.48 24.25 2.82
C GLU A 399 5.85 24.18 4.20
N GLN A 400 5.17 25.25 4.62
CA GLN A 400 4.47 25.27 5.91
C GLN A 400 3.30 24.27 5.92
N THR A 401 2.53 24.21 4.84
CA THR A 401 1.42 23.24 4.72
C THR A 401 1.92 21.79 4.81
N VAL A 402 3.05 21.49 4.20
CA VAL A 402 3.67 20.16 4.29
C VAL A 402 4.18 19.87 5.69
N GLU A 403 4.76 20.85 6.37
CA GLU A 403 5.18 20.65 7.75
C GLU A 403 3.99 20.35 8.67
N ASP A 404 2.85 20.98 8.45
CA ASP A 404 1.60 20.67 9.16
C ASP A 404 1.14 19.23 8.88
N ILE A 405 1.25 18.74 7.65
CA ILE A 405 0.95 17.34 7.30
C ILE A 405 1.91 16.39 8.03
N ARG A 406 3.21 16.69 8.06
CA ARG A 406 4.20 15.89 8.80
C ARG A 406 3.90 15.85 10.30
N ARG A 407 3.49 16.98 10.86
CA ARG A 407 3.06 17.07 12.25
C ARG A 407 1.84 16.21 12.54
N PHE A 408 0.87 16.19 11.64
CA PHE A 408 -0.30 15.29 11.77
C PHE A 408 0.09 13.82 11.76
N ARG A 409 0.95 13.40 10.83
CA ARG A 409 1.49 12.03 10.82
C ARG A 409 2.25 11.70 12.10
N LYS A 410 3.01 12.66 12.63
CA LYS A 410 3.69 12.50 13.92
C LYS A 410 2.69 12.33 15.07
N ALA A 411 1.59 13.08 15.08
CA ALA A 411 0.52 12.92 16.08
C ALA A 411 -0.11 11.51 16.01
N ALA A 412 -0.35 10.97 14.81
CA ALA A 412 -0.83 9.61 14.64
C ALA A 412 0.17 8.58 15.21
N CYS A 413 1.46 8.77 14.99
CA CYS A 413 2.50 7.94 15.56
C CYS A 413 2.53 8.00 17.10
N HIS A 414 2.50 9.20 17.70
CA HIS A 414 2.42 9.36 19.16
C HIS A 414 1.18 8.65 19.73
N TYR A 415 0.03 8.75 19.05
CA TYR A 415 -1.18 8.04 19.46
C TYR A 415 -1.00 6.52 19.47
N GLU A 416 -0.39 5.95 18.44
CA GLU A 416 -0.09 4.51 18.37
C GLU A 416 0.84 4.05 19.50
N PHE A 417 1.78 4.90 19.92
CA PHE A 417 2.67 4.64 21.05
C PHE A 417 2.07 4.96 22.42
N ARG A 418 0.78 5.36 22.47
CA ARG A 418 0.06 5.77 23.68
C ARG A 418 0.61 7.06 24.34
N GLU A 419 1.30 7.87 23.62
CA GLU A 419 1.77 9.20 24.00
C GLU A 419 0.64 10.22 23.73
N MET A 420 -0.46 10.09 24.48
CA MET A 420 -1.73 10.74 24.17
C MET A 420 -1.66 12.26 24.27
N LYS A 421 -0.88 12.79 25.22
CA LYS A 421 -0.76 14.22 25.46
C LYS A 421 -0.05 14.91 24.30
N GLU A 422 1.08 14.36 23.87
CA GLU A 422 1.86 14.87 22.75
C GLU A 422 1.07 14.82 21.43
N ALA A 423 0.33 13.71 21.22
CA ALA A 423 -0.53 13.58 20.06
C ALA A 423 -1.65 14.64 20.05
N GLU A 424 -2.34 14.84 21.18
CA GLU A 424 -3.44 15.77 21.30
C GLU A 424 -2.97 17.23 21.16
N GLU A 425 -1.85 17.62 21.74
CA GLU A 425 -1.28 18.96 21.62
C GLU A 425 -1.01 19.33 20.14
N ILE A 426 -0.47 18.38 19.36
CA ILE A 426 -0.25 18.60 17.92
C ILE A 426 -1.58 18.77 17.18
N VAL A 427 -2.57 17.94 17.47
CA VAL A 427 -3.89 18.02 16.80
C VAL A 427 -4.61 19.32 17.14
N ASP A 428 -4.54 19.76 18.39
CA ASP A 428 -5.13 21.05 18.81
C ASP A 428 -4.49 22.24 18.10
N ASP A 429 -3.19 22.17 17.87
CA ASP A 429 -2.46 23.18 17.12
C ASP A 429 -2.90 23.23 15.65
N LEU A 430 -3.04 22.05 15.04
CA LEU A 430 -3.51 21.92 13.66
C LEU A 430 -4.96 22.41 13.51
N LEU A 431 -5.83 22.09 14.47
CA LEU A 431 -7.23 22.56 14.45
C LEU A 431 -7.37 24.07 14.63
N ARG A 432 -6.41 24.75 15.26
CA ARG A 432 -6.40 26.24 15.28
C ARG A 432 -6.18 26.82 13.88
N LYS A 433 -5.42 26.13 13.04
CA LYS A 433 -5.13 26.54 11.66
C LYS A 433 -6.17 26.02 10.66
N TYR A 434 -6.67 24.83 10.88
CA TYR A 434 -7.60 24.10 10.00
C TYR A 434 -8.84 23.65 10.80
N PRO A 435 -9.69 24.59 11.28
CA PRO A 435 -10.72 24.30 12.27
C PRO A 435 -11.78 23.28 11.81
N ASP A 436 -12.06 23.23 10.52
CA ASP A 436 -13.08 22.38 9.92
C ASP A 436 -12.49 21.23 9.07
N ALA A 437 -11.20 20.90 9.25
CA ALA A 437 -10.59 19.78 8.57
C ALA A 437 -11.08 18.45 9.18
N PRO A 438 -11.84 17.62 8.43
CA PRO A 438 -12.52 16.46 8.99
C PRO A 438 -11.57 15.42 9.57
N GLY A 439 -10.41 15.20 8.95
CA GLY A 439 -9.42 14.26 9.45
C GLY A 439 -8.85 14.67 10.81
N PHE A 440 -8.59 15.96 11.03
CA PHE A 440 -8.11 16.46 12.32
C PHE A 440 -9.23 16.45 13.38
N LEU A 441 -10.46 16.78 12.99
CA LEU A 441 -11.62 16.67 13.87
C LEU A 441 -11.89 15.24 14.30
N LYS A 442 -11.83 14.28 13.38
CA LYS A 442 -11.97 12.84 13.69
C LYS A 442 -10.90 12.38 14.65
N PHE A 443 -9.67 12.84 14.45
CA PHE A 443 -8.57 12.47 15.35
C PHE A 443 -8.77 13.08 16.76
N LYS A 444 -9.18 14.36 16.87
CA LYS A 444 -9.52 15.01 18.14
C LYS A 444 -10.68 14.29 18.86
N CYS A 445 -11.67 13.84 18.10
CA CYS A 445 -12.82 13.13 18.65
C CYS A 445 -12.39 11.89 19.48
N ARG A 446 -11.34 11.18 19.08
CA ARG A 446 -10.81 10.02 19.84
C ARG A 446 -10.39 10.42 21.27
N PHE A 447 -9.71 11.55 21.42
CA PHE A 447 -9.28 12.04 22.74
C PHE A 447 -10.46 12.50 23.59
N VAL A 448 -11.36 13.25 22.99
CA VAL A 448 -12.56 13.76 23.66
C VAL A 448 -13.42 12.59 24.15
N MET A 449 -13.66 11.60 23.31
CA MET A 449 -14.46 10.40 23.66
C MET A 449 -13.77 9.49 24.68
N ALA A 450 -12.43 9.43 24.68
CA ALA A 450 -11.68 8.66 25.67
C ALA A 450 -11.81 9.22 27.10
N ARG A 451 -12.04 10.52 27.24
CA ARG A 451 -12.25 11.19 28.53
C ARG A 451 -13.66 10.98 29.11
N VAL A 452 -14.61 10.53 28.32
CA VAL A 452 -15.98 10.24 28.79
C VAL A 452 -15.97 8.92 29.57
N GLN A 453 -15.62 9.00 30.85
CA GLN A 453 -15.67 7.88 31.79
C GLN A 453 -17.01 7.80 32.53
N ASP A 454 -17.68 8.94 32.74
CA ASP A 454 -18.94 9.08 33.44
C ASP A 454 -19.93 9.84 32.54
N PRO A 455 -21.20 9.39 32.43
CA PRO A 455 -22.25 10.09 31.69
C PRO A 455 -22.44 11.55 32.07
N TRP A 456 -22.18 11.88 33.33
CA TRP A 456 -22.32 13.24 33.87
C TRP A 456 -21.19 14.21 33.46
N ASN A 457 -20.07 13.66 32.94
CA ASN A 457 -18.93 14.46 32.49
C ASN A 457 -18.78 14.40 30.96
N ALA A 458 -19.90 14.46 30.26
CA ALA A 458 -19.96 14.30 28.80
C ALA A 458 -20.08 15.63 28.04
N SER A 459 -20.14 16.77 28.74
CA SER A 459 -20.43 18.08 28.12
C SER A 459 -19.42 18.52 27.05
N GLU A 460 -18.13 18.19 27.23
CA GLU A 460 -17.10 18.46 26.23
C GLU A 460 -17.37 17.64 24.95
N ALA A 461 -17.66 16.34 25.10
CA ALA A 461 -17.94 15.45 23.97
C ALA A 461 -19.24 15.83 23.25
N GLU A 462 -20.27 16.24 23.98
CA GLU A 462 -21.52 16.73 23.40
C GLU A 462 -21.32 17.98 22.56
N GLY A 463 -20.63 18.97 23.12
CA GLY A 463 -20.33 20.22 22.41
C GLY A 463 -19.47 19.98 21.18
N PHE A 464 -18.47 19.11 21.29
CA PHE A 464 -17.59 18.75 20.17
C PHE A 464 -18.35 18.02 19.06
N LEU A 465 -19.12 16.99 19.41
CA LEU A 465 -19.92 16.22 18.43
C LEU A 465 -21.02 17.05 17.80
N ALA A 466 -21.67 17.94 18.57
CA ALA A 466 -22.66 18.87 18.03
C ALA A 466 -22.04 19.83 17.01
N HIS A 467 -20.82 20.31 17.27
CA HIS A 467 -20.06 21.13 16.31
C HIS A 467 -19.70 20.32 15.05
N ALA A 468 -19.11 19.14 15.21
CA ALA A 468 -18.68 18.29 14.09
C ALA A 468 -19.88 17.88 13.20
N LEU A 469 -21.00 17.44 13.78
CA LEU A 469 -22.20 17.04 13.05
C LEU A 469 -22.94 18.21 12.40
N ARG A 470 -22.77 19.43 12.90
CA ARG A 470 -23.30 20.62 12.21
C ARG A 470 -22.58 20.86 10.88
N ILE A 471 -21.26 20.58 10.83
CA ILE A 471 -20.44 20.75 9.61
C ILE A 471 -20.58 19.53 8.71
N PHE A 472 -20.57 18.34 9.29
CA PHE A 472 -20.59 17.05 8.60
C PHE A 472 -21.80 16.19 9.05
N PRO A 473 -23.04 16.55 8.68
CA PRO A 473 -24.26 15.94 9.21
C PRO A 473 -24.42 14.45 8.84
N HIS A 474 -23.79 14.01 7.75
CA HIS A 474 -23.86 12.64 7.25
C HIS A 474 -22.54 11.88 7.36
N ASP A 475 -21.61 12.36 8.20
CA ASP A 475 -20.36 11.62 8.41
C ASP A 475 -20.57 10.50 9.43
N GLY A 476 -20.50 9.27 8.94
CA GLY A 476 -20.76 8.06 9.74
C GLY A 476 -19.82 7.90 10.95
N TYR A 477 -18.62 8.47 10.93
CA TYR A 477 -17.70 8.43 12.05
C TYR A 477 -18.23 9.28 13.24
N PHE A 478 -18.66 10.51 12.99
CA PHE A 478 -19.21 11.38 14.03
C PHE A 478 -20.58 10.88 14.51
N ILE A 479 -21.41 10.35 13.58
CA ILE A 479 -22.70 9.74 13.94
C ILE A 479 -22.49 8.53 14.87
N LYS A 480 -21.52 7.67 14.57
CA LYS A 480 -21.14 6.53 15.42
C LYS A 480 -20.72 6.99 16.82
N TYR A 481 -19.85 7.98 16.93
CA TYR A 481 -19.43 8.49 18.23
C TYR A 481 -20.57 9.18 19.01
N LYS A 482 -21.53 9.77 18.33
CA LYS A 482 -22.76 10.23 18.99
C LYS A 482 -23.57 9.06 19.56
N GLY A 483 -23.69 7.98 18.82
CA GLY A 483 -24.29 6.74 19.32
C GLY A 483 -23.54 6.17 20.53
N ASP A 484 -22.22 6.15 20.52
CA ASP A 484 -21.38 5.72 21.65
C ASP A 484 -21.65 6.58 22.90
N LEU A 485 -21.79 7.89 22.73
CA LEU A 485 -22.07 8.82 23.82
C LEU A 485 -23.47 8.60 24.41
N LEU A 486 -24.48 8.44 23.56
CA LEU A 486 -25.85 8.14 23.98
C LEU A 486 -25.93 6.81 24.72
N TRP A 487 -25.20 5.79 24.23
CA TRP A 487 -25.09 4.52 24.89
C TRP A 487 -24.53 4.63 26.31
N LYS A 488 -23.43 5.37 26.48
CA LYS A 488 -22.84 5.65 27.81
C LYS A 488 -23.81 6.38 28.74
N LYS A 489 -24.74 7.16 28.21
CA LYS A 489 -25.80 7.86 28.97
C LYS A 489 -27.01 6.97 29.31
N GLY A 490 -27.03 5.72 28.84
CA GLY A 490 -28.16 4.82 29.04
C GLY A 490 -29.31 5.00 28.04
N LEU A 491 -29.17 5.86 27.05
CA LEU A 491 -30.16 6.12 25.98
C LEU A 491 -29.95 5.10 24.85
N GLN A 492 -30.23 3.84 25.14
CA GLN A 492 -29.83 2.71 24.27
C GLN A 492 -30.59 2.71 22.94
N ASP A 493 -31.89 3.00 22.93
CA ASP A 493 -32.69 3.00 21.70
C ASP A 493 -32.22 4.08 20.73
N GLU A 494 -32.01 5.32 21.23
CA GLU A 494 -31.45 6.40 20.42
C GLU A 494 -30.03 6.09 19.90
N ALA A 495 -29.21 5.41 20.72
CA ALA A 495 -27.88 4.99 20.31
C ALA A 495 -27.92 3.98 19.15
N LEU A 496 -28.86 3.01 19.20
CA LEU A 496 -29.03 2.01 18.15
C LEU A 496 -29.48 2.64 16.82
N GLU A 497 -30.33 3.67 16.86
CA GLU A 497 -30.70 4.44 15.66
C GLU A 497 -29.48 5.11 15.04
N HIS A 498 -28.63 5.77 15.84
CA HIS A 498 -27.41 6.39 15.34
C HIS A 498 -26.39 5.37 14.81
N PHE A 499 -26.31 4.19 15.41
CA PHE A 499 -25.43 3.12 14.88
C PHE A 499 -25.90 2.58 13.53
N ALA A 500 -27.21 2.45 13.34
CA ALA A 500 -27.79 2.08 12.05
C ALA A 500 -27.52 3.16 10.99
N GLU A 501 -27.77 4.43 11.32
CA GLU A 501 -27.47 5.57 10.46
C GLU A 501 -25.96 5.65 10.11
N ALA A 502 -25.08 5.50 11.10
CA ALA A 502 -23.64 5.52 10.87
C ALA A 502 -23.21 4.44 9.88
N ARG A 503 -23.82 3.26 9.96
CA ARG A 503 -23.53 2.14 9.06
C ARG A 503 -23.95 2.43 7.62
N GLU A 504 -25.03 3.14 7.41
CA GLU A 504 -25.50 3.54 6.09
C GLU A 504 -24.67 4.70 5.49
N CYS A 505 -24.22 5.62 6.35
CA CYS A 505 -23.48 6.81 5.93
C CYS A 505 -21.99 6.59 5.67
N THR A 506 -21.41 5.46 6.05
CA THR A 506 -19.98 5.24 5.90
C THR A 506 -19.64 3.99 5.12
N SER A 507 -18.63 4.09 4.25
CA SER A 507 -17.93 2.96 3.64
C SER A 507 -16.62 2.62 4.38
N ASN A 508 -16.33 3.26 5.52
CA ASN A 508 -15.14 2.99 6.30
C ASN A 508 -15.25 1.65 7.03
N GLY A 509 -14.43 0.69 6.63
CA GLY A 509 -14.46 -0.68 7.16
C GLY A 509 -14.14 -0.77 8.65
N ILE A 510 -13.37 0.17 9.22
CA ILE A 510 -13.10 0.22 10.67
C ILE A 510 -14.36 0.56 11.45
N VAL A 511 -15.12 1.54 10.98
CA VAL A 511 -16.40 1.89 11.61
C VAL A 511 -17.39 0.74 11.53
N HIS A 512 -17.46 0.05 10.40
CA HIS A 512 -18.27 -1.15 10.26
C HIS A 512 -17.88 -2.26 11.25
N LEU A 513 -16.58 -2.54 11.38
CA LEU A 513 -16.07 -3.55 12.30
C LEU A 513 -16.42 -3.23 13.76
N GLU A 514 -16.21 -1.98 14.18
CA GLU A 514 -16.54 -1.52 15.52
C GLU A 514 -18.04 -1.67 15.82
N LEU A 515 -18.90 -1.30 14.86
CA LEU A 515 -20.36 -1.44 14.99
C LEU A 515 -20.78 -2.92 15.04
N ASP A 516 -20.22 -3.77 14.19
CA ASP A 516 -20.55 -5.19 14.15
C ASP A 516 -20.13 -5.92 15.44
N LYS A 517 -18.96 -5.60 15.99
CA LYS A 517 -18.52 -6.11 17.30
C LYS A 517 -19.47 -5.69 18.41
N PHE A 518 -19.78 -4.40 18.47
CA PHE A 518 -20.67 -3.87 19.49
C PHE A 518 -22.04 -4.54 19.46
N LEU A 519 -22.65 -4.67 18.28
CA LEU A 519 -23.97 -5.30 18.10
C LEU A 519 -23.93 -6.80 18.41
N LYS A 520 -22.83 -7.51 18.11
CA LYS A 520 -22.66 -8.94 18.44
C LYS A 520 -22.55 -9.16 19.95
N ASP A 521 -21.77 -8.33 20.64
CA ASP A 521 -21.60 -8.42 22.08
C ASP A 521 -22.92 -8.18 22.82
N LYS A 522 -23.76 -7.26 22.33
CA LYS A 522 -25.06 -6.96 22.92
C LYS A 522 -26.10 -8.06 22.66
N LYS A 523 -26.11 -8.68 21.48
CA LYS A 523 -26.97 -9.84 21.22
C LYS A 523 -26.60 -11.02 22.12
N SER A 524 -25.33 -11.24 22.40
CA SER A 524 -24.87 -12.30 23.29
C SER A 524 -25.23 -12.05 24.77
N GLN A 525 -25.34 -10.78 25.18
CA GLN A 525 -25.77 -10.38 26.54
C GLN A 525 -27.30 -10.44 26.72
N ALA A 526 -28.07 -10.21 25.64
CA ALA A 526 -29.55 -10.28 25.68
C ALA A 526 -30.10 -11.72 25.68
N VAL A 527 -29.27 -12.71 25.34
CA VAL A 527 -29.62 -14.14 25.30
C VAL A 527 -29.24 -14.86 26.62
N LYS A 528 -28.51 -14.19 27.51
CA LYS A 528 -28.21 -14.65 28.87
C LYS A 528 -29.15 -14.00 29.88
#